data_1bcba7b17b9167b74db3f15ef632f830
#
_entry.id   1bcba7b17b9167b74db3f15ef632f830
#
_cell.length_a   1.000
_cell.length_b   1.000
_cell.length_c   1.000
_cell.angle_alpha   90.00
_cell.angle_beta   90.00
_cell.angle_gamma   90.00
#
_symmetry.space_group_name_H-M   'P 1'
#
loop_
_entity.id
_entity.type
_entity.pdbx_description
1 polymer ?
#
loop_
_entity_poly.entity_id
_entity_poly.type
_entity_poly.pdbx_seq_one_letter_code
_entity_poly.pdbx_strand_id
1 'polypeptide(L)'
;MAHPDLDSLLEVACAWSAIVEPGDTAAGLLRQNMGSALALEWLLTKPAPESLPRNLTHDPDGRVRPWTQALNRWLPRVEDLNVQRDLDQINAVNGYVLYPEHPDWPTKLDDLQEGAPAALWVRGQLTDV
;
A
#
# COMPACT_ATOMS: atom_id res chain seq x y z
N MET A 1 0.71 -15.67 12.02
CA MET A 1 0.50 -14.70 10.95
C MET A 1 1.75 -14.60 10.07
N ALA A 2 1.59 -14.74 8.77
CA ALA A 2 2.72 -14.62 7.86
C ALA A 2 2.93 -13.13 7.54
N HIS A 3 4.09 -12.60 7.94
CA HIS A 3 4.46 -11.22 7.60
C HIS A 3 4.96 -11.15 6.16
N PRO A 4 4.67 -10.07 5.41
CA PRO A 4 5.28 -9.86 4.12
C PRO A 4 6.79 -9.66 4.25
N ASP A 5 7.51 -10.05 3.20
CA ASP A 5 8.94 -9.78 3.11
C ASP A 5 9.14 -8.30 2.78
N LEU A 6 9.64 -7.53 3.74
CA LEU A 6 9.83 -6.09 3.58
C LEU A 6 10.95 -5.74 2.59
N ASP A 7 11.79 -6.71 2.23
CA ASP A 7 12.80 -6.52 1.19
C ASP A 7 12.28 -6.82 -0.21
N SER A 8 11.06 -7.35 -0.32
CA SER A 8 10.43 -7.66 -1.60
C SER A 8 9.50 -6.53 -2.02
N LEU A 9 9.83 -5.84 -3.11
CA LEU A 9 8.97 -4.79 -3.66
C LEU A 9 7.58 -5.33 -4.00
N LEU A 10 7.52 -6.54 -4.55
CA LEU A 10 6.26 -7.19 -4.87
C LEU A 10 5.40 -7.43 -3.63
N GLU A 11 5.98 -8.02 -2.58
CA GLU A 11 5.20 -8.35 -1.38
C GLU A 11 4.76 -7.10 -0.62
N VAL A 12 5.60 -6.06 -0.58
CA VAL A 12 5.24 -4.78 0.04
C VAL A 12 4.06 -4.14 -0.70
N ALA A 13 4.10 -4.14 -2.04
CA ALA A 13 3.02 -3.59 -2.85
C ALA A 13 1.72 -4.39 -2.66
N CYS A 14 1.81 -5.72 -2.63
CA CYS A 14 0.64 -6.58 -2.39
C CYS A 14 0.03 -6.33 -1.02
N ALA A 15 0.87 -6.16 0.00
CA ALA A 15 0.40 -5.87 1.36
C ALA A 15 -0.36 -4.55 1.41
N TRP A 16 0.19 -3.48 0.85
CA TRP A 16 -0.50 -2.19 0.81
C TRP A 16 -1.82 -2.29 0.06
N SER A 17 -1.82 -2.97 -1.09
CA SER A 17 -3.04 -3.14 -1.89
C SER A 17 -4.13 -3.89 -1.13
N ALA A 18 -3.75 -4.85 -0.28
CA ALA A 18 -4.71 -5.59 0.56
C ALA A 18 -5.24 -4.76 1.73
N ILE A 19 -4.43 -3.85 2.26
CA ILE A 19 -4.78 -3.07 3.44
C ILE A 19 -5.64 -1.85 3.10
N VAL A 20 -5.35 -1.18 1.96
CA VAL A 20 -5.99 0.11 1.63
C VAL A 20 -6.82 0.01 0.35
N GLU A 21 -7.84 0.87 0.26
CA GLU A 21 -8.61 1.00 -0.97
C GLU A 21 -7.81 1.81 -2.00
N PRO A 22 -8.02 1.56 -3.31
CA PRO A 22 -7.45 2.43 -4.34
C PRO A 22 -7.89 3.87 -4.13
N GLY A 23 -6.94 4.80 -4.24
CA GLY A 23 -7.24 6.22 -4.04
C GLY A 23 -7.16 6.69 -2.59
N ASP A 24 -6.75 5.82 -1.66
CA ASP A 24 -6.55 6.22 -0.26
C ASP A 24 -5.37 7.18 -0.16
N THR A 25 -5.65 8.47 -0.06
CA THR A 25 -4.62 9.51 -0.07
C THR A 25 -3.78 9.51 1.21
N ALA A 26 -4.35 9.09 2.34
CA ALA A 26 -3.59 8.99 3.59
C ALA A 26 -2.48 7.94 3.45
N ALA A 27 -2.80 6.78 2.88
CA ALA A 27 -1.81 5.74 2.62
C ALA A 27 -0.75 6.22 1.62
N GLY A 28 -1.17 6.90 0.56
CA GLY A 28 -0.26 7.47 -0.43
C GLY A 28 0.71 8.47 0.19
N LEU A 29 0.23 9.31 1.09
CA LEU A 29 1.06 10.28 1.79
C LEU A 29 2.14 9.59 2.64
N LEU A 30 1.76 8.54 3.38
CA LEU A 30 2.72 7.76 4.15
C LEU A 30 3.80 7.14 3.26
N ARG A 31 3.37 6.49 2.17
CA ARG A 31 4.29 5.80 1.27
C ARG A 31 5.26 6.77 0.59
N GLN A 32 4.78 7.96 0.21
CA GLN A 32 5.64 8.97 -0.42
C GLN A 32 6.66 9.54 0.56
N ASN A 33 6.28 9.74 1.82
CA ASN A 33 7.16 10.37 2.80
C ASN A 33 8.12 9.41 3.50
N MET A 34 7.69 8.17 3.74
CA MET A 34 8.49 7.18 4.45
C MET A 34 9.10 6.11 3.53
N GLY A 35 8.57 5.99 2.31
CA GLY A 35 8.81 4.83 1.47
C GLY A 35 7.87 3.69 1.86
N SER A 36 7.48 2.88 0.86
CA SER A 36 6.44 1.87 1.06
C SER A 36 6.82 0.82 2.10
N ALA A 37 8.08 0.37 2.11
CA ALA A 37 8.52 -0.67 3.05
C ALA A 37 8.55 -0.18 4.48
N LEU A 38 9.12 1.01 4.74
CA LEU A 38 9.18 1.57 6.09
C LEU A 38 7.79 1.94 6.61
N ALA A 39 6.93 2.47 5.74
CA ALA A 39 5.55 2.78 6.12
C ALA A 39 4.79 1.52 6.50
N LEU A 40 5.00 0.43 5.75
CA LEU A 40 4.38 -0.85 6.07
C LEU A 40 4.91 -1.42 7.39
N GLU A 41 6.22 -1.36 7.59
CA GLU A 41 6.84 -1.80 8.86
C GLU A 41 6.22 -1.07 10.04
N TRP A 42 6.09 0.26 9.92
CA TRP A 42 5.44 1.07 10.95
C TRP A 42 4.01 0.60 11.22
N LEU A 43 3.22 0.40 10.18
CA LEU A 43 1.82 0.00 10.30
C LEU A 43 1.67 -1.38 10.95
N LEU A 44 2.58 -2.31 10.63
CA LEU A 44 2.52 -3.67 11.19
C LEU A 44 2.78 -3.71 12.70
N THR A 45 3.37 -2.65 13.27
CA THR A 45 3.53 -2.56 14.73
C THR A 45 2.26 -2.16 15.46
N LYS A 46 1.17 -1.89 14.73
CA LYS A 46 -0.10 -1.37 15.29
C LYS A 46 0.15 -0.10 16.09
N PRO A 47 0.68 0.94 15.44
CA PRO A 47 1.21 2.12 16.11
C PRO A 47 0.14 3.09 16.57
N ALA A 48 0.54 4.02 17.47
CA ALA A 48 -0.23 5.21 17.74
C ALA A 48 0.13 6.30 16.72
N PRO A 49 -0.84 7.15 16.33
CA PRO A 49 -0.58 8.23 15.35
C PRO A 49 0.57 9.17 15.78
N GLU A 50 0.72 9.37 17.09
CA GLU A 50 1.75 10.28 17.63
C GLU A 50 3.17 9.80 17.36
N SER A 51 3.35 8.54 16.98
CA SER A 51 4.67 8.01 16.61
C SER A 51 5.17 8.54 15.26
N LEU A 52 4.30 9.16 14.45
CA LEU A 52 4.69 9.79 13.19
C LEU A 52 5.35 11.15 13.43
N PRO A 53 6.29 11.55 12.55
CA PRO A 53 6.88 12.88 12.64
C PRO A 53 5.83 13.98 12.38
N ARG A 54 6.12 15.19 12.89
CA ARG A 54 5.15 16.29 12.83
C ARG A 54 4.72 16.66 11.42
N ASN A 55 5.62 16.56 10.45
CA ASN A 55 5.26 16.85 9.05
C ASN A 55 4.20 15.90 8.50
N LEU A 56 4.01 14.75 9.13
CA LEU A 56 2.95 13.79 8.79
C LEU A 56 1.74 13.93 9.71
N THR A 57 1.94 14.18 11.00
CA THR A 57 0.80 14.31 11.93
C THR A 57 -0.01 15.57 11.67
N HIS A 58 0.62 16.61 11.11
CA HIS A 58 -0.02 17.90 10.86
C HIS A 58 0.11 18.28 9.39
N ASP A 59 -0.91 18.96 8.85
CA ASP A 59 -0.85 19.49 7.49
C ASP A 59 -0.05 20.81 7.48
N PRO A 60 0.21 21.41 6.29
CA PRO A 60 0.95 22.66 6.21
C PRO A 60 0.30 23.83 6.96
N ASP A 61 -1.01 23.76 7.18
CA ASP A 61 -1.75 24.78 7.93
C ASP A 61 -1.71 24.56 9.44
N GLY A 62 -1.00 23.49 9.90
CA GLY A 62 -0.88 23.16 11.31
C GLY A 62 -2.04 22.36 11.88
N ARG A 63 -2.97 21.91 11.04
CA ARG A 63 -4.10 21.07 11.49
C ARG A 63 -3.66 19.63 11.63
N VAL A 64 -4.21 18.97 12.65
CA VAL A 64 -3.95 17.54 12.88
C VAL A 64 -4.64 16.72 11.78
N ARG A 65 -3.88 15.85 11.11
CA ARG A 65 -4.44 14.93 10.12
C ARG A 65 -5.21 13.80 10.81
N PRO A 66 -6.25 13.24 10.17
CA PRO A 66 -7.12 12.23 10.80
C PRO A 66 -6.50 10.83 10.76
N TRP A 67 -5.31 10.65 11.34
CA TRP A 67 -4.62 9.35 11.34
C TRP A 67 -5.36 8.29 12.15
N THR A 68 -6.05 8.68 13.22
CA THR A 68 -6.84 7.73 14.01
C THR A 68 -7.91 7.08 13.14
N GLN A 69 -8.60 7.85 12.31
CA GLN A 69 -9.60 7.32 11.38
C GLN A 69 -8.97 6.38 10.36
N ALA A 70 -7.80 6.77 9.81
CA ALA A 70 -7.08 5.93 8.85
C ALA A 70 -6.68 4.60 9.49
N LEU A 71 -6.10 4.62 10.67
CA LEU A 71 -5.70 3.41 11.39
C LEU A 71 -6.90 2.52 11.70
N ASN A 72 -8.04 3.10 12.04
CA ASN A 72 -9.26 2.32 12.28
C ASN A 72 -9.75 1.59 11.02
N ARG A 73 -9.48 2.15 9.83
CA ARG A 73 -9.79 1.45 8.57
C ARG A 73 -8.78 0.35 8.26
N TRP A 74 -7.51 0.59 8.55
CA TRP A 74 -6.41 -0.28 8.10
C TRP A 74 -6.12 -1.45 9.03
N LEU A 75 -6.16 -1.23 10.35
CA LEU A 75 -5.73 -2.26 11.30
C LEU A 75 -6.53 -3.56 11.23
N PRO A 76 -7.87 -3.56 11.02
CA PRO A 76 -8.58 -4.81 10.82
C PRO A 76 -8.09 -5.59 9.59
N ARG A 77 -7.67 -4.89 8.53
CA ARG A 77 -7.15 -5.54 7.32
C ARG A 77 -5.72 -6.05 7.53
N VAL A 78 -4.95 -5.39 8.39
CA VAL A 78 -3.63 -5.90 8.79
C VAL A 78 -3.78 -7.26 9.49
N GLU A 79 -4.81 -7.42 10.33
CA GLU A 79 -5.06 -8.70 11.00
C GLU A 79 -5.31 -9.85 10.01
N ASP A 80 -5.99 -9.55 8.89
CA ASP A 80 -6.31 -10.55 7.86
C ASP A 80 -5.24 -10.68 6.79
N LEU A 81 -4.13 -9.94 6.89
CA LEU A 81 -3.13 -9.88 5.83
C LEU A 81 -2.48 -11.24 5.62
N ASN A 82 -2.48 -11.70 4.38
CA ASN A 82 -1.79 -12.91 3.95
C ASN A 82 -1.39 -12.75 2.48
N VAL A 83 -0.23 -12.16 2.26
CA VAL A 83 0.26 -11.86 0.90
C VAL A 83 0.47 -13.14 0.10
N GLN A 84 0.98 -14.22 0.72
CA GLN A 84 1.21 -15.47 0.01
C GLN A 84 -0.11 -16.06 -0.51
N ARG A 85 -1.16 -16.06 0.32
CA ARG A 85 -2.48 -16.51 -0.12
C ARG A 85 -2.97 -15.72 -1.32
N ASP A 86 -2.83 -14.39 -1.26
CA ASP A 86 -3.31 -13.51 -2.33
C ASP A 86 -2.52 -13.74 -3.62
N LEU A 87 -1.21 -13.94 -3.53
CA LEU A 87 -0.38 -14.27 -4.68
C LEU A 87 -0.74 -15.62 -5.27
N ASP A 88 -1.00 -16.62 -4.43
CA ASP A 88 -1.42 -17.95 -4.89
C ASP A 88 -2.76 -17.87 -5.63
N GLN A 89 -3.68 -17.05 -5.15
CA GLN A 89 -4.99 -16.88 -5.79
C GLN A 89 -4.88 -16.23 -7.16
N ILE A 90 -4.06 -15.18 -7.31
CA ILE A 90 -3.90 -14.54 -8.62
C ILE A 90 -3.17 -15.45 -9.60
N ASN A 91 -2.18 -16.21 -9.11
CA ASN A 91 -1.48 -17.18 -9.96
C ASN A 91 -2.40 -18.29 -10.44
N ALA A 92 -3.36 -18.72 -9.60
CA ALA A 92 -4.29 -19.80 -9.95
C ALA A 92 -5.20 -19.43 -11.14
N VAL A 93 -5.38 -18.14 -11.42
CA VAL A 93 -6.19 -17.69 -12.57
C VAL A 93 -5.30 -17.11 -13.68
N ASN A 94 -4.02 -17.47 -13.69
CA ASN A 94 -3.01 -17.02 -14.65
C ASN A 94 -2.85 -15.49 -14.67
N GLY A 95 -3.08 -14.87 -13.52
CA GLY A 95 -2.86 -13.45 -13.36
C GLY A 95 -1.51 -13.13 -12.77
N TYR A 96 -1.24 -11.86 -12.60
CA TYR A 96 0.00 -11.37 -12.00
C TYR A 96 -0.22 -10.00 -11.39
N VAL A 97 0.80 -9.51 -10.67
CA VAL A 97 0.71 -8.23 -9.98
C VAL A 97 1.74 -7.27 -10.57
N LEU A 98 1.30 -6.05 -10.86
CA LEU A 98 2.19 -4.95 -11.20
C LEU A 98 2.33 -4.04 -9.98
N TYR A 99 3.51 -3.46 -9.81
CA TYR A 99 3.82 -2.53 -8.73
C TYR A 99 4.67 -1.39 -9.29
N PRO A 100 4.80 -0.24 -8.61
CA PRO A 100 5.39 0.96 -9.22
C PRO A 100 6.79 0.78 -9.81
N GLU A 101 7.61 -0.11 -9.25
CA GLU A 101 8.97 -0.37 -9.74
C GLU A 101 9.03 -1.41 -10.86
N HIS A 102 7.89 -2.02 -11.20
CA HIS A 102 7.84 -3.03 -12.27
C HIS A 102 7.95 -2.34 -13.63
N PRO A 103 8.70 -2.94 -14.59
CA PRO A 103 8.88 -2.35 -15.92
C PRO A 103 7.58 -2.06 -16.67
N ASP A 104 6.54 -2.86 -16.44
CA ASP A 104 5.25 -2.73 -17.13
C ASP A 104 4.25 -1.85 -16.40
N TRP A 105 4.65 -1.21 -15.30
CA TRP A 105 3.77 -0.31 -14.55
C TRP A 105 3.33 0.86 -15.44
N PRO A 106 2.02 1.13 -15.54
CA PRO A 106 1.54 2.29 -16.31
C PRO A 106 1.96 3.59 -15.61
N THR A 107 2.95 4.27 -16.16
CA THR A 107 3.52 5.47 -15.52
C THR A 107 2.52 6.61 -15.37
N LYS A 108 1.45 6.63 -16.16
CA LYS A 108 0.40 7.63 -16.01
C LYS A 108 -0.31 7.55 -14.65
N LEU A 109 -0.26 6.41 -13.98
CA LEU A 109 -0.82 6.28 -12.64
C LEU A 109 -0.09 7.16 -11.64
N ASP A 110 1.17 7.49 -11.89
CA ASP A 110 1.94 8.37 -11.01
C ASP A 110 1.37 9.79 -10.98
N ASP A 111 0.63 10.18 -11.99
CA ASP A 111 -0.05 11.49 -12.03
C ASP A 111 -1.13 11.62 -10.95
N LEU A 112 -1.59 10.50 -10.40
CA LEU A 112 -2.55 10.51 -9.29
C LEU A 112 -1.92 10.83 -7.94
N GLN A 113 -0.60 10.88 -7.88
CA GLN A 113 0.17 11.23 -6.67
C GLN A 113 -0.24 10.37 -5.47
N GLU A 114 -0.70 10.97 -4.35
CA GLU A 114 -1.10 10.21 -3.17
C GLU A 114 -2.28 9.27 -3.43
N GLY A 115 -3.05 9.52 -4.49
CA GLY A 115 -4.16 8.67 -4.88
C GLY A 115 -3.78 7.48 -5.76
N ALA A 116 -2.50 7.35 -6.15
CA ALA A 116 -2.08 6.25 -7.00
C ALA A 116 -2.24 4.90 -6.27
N PRO A 117 -2.67 3.83 -6.98
CA PRO A 117 -2.79 2.51 -6.36
C PRO A 117 -1.42 1.95 -5.99
N ALA A 118 -1.37 1.14 -4.94
CA ALA A 118 -0.14 0.48 -4.51
C ALA A 118 0.27 -0.65 -5.43
N ALA A 119 -0.72 -1.32 -6.06
CA ALA A 119 -0.49 -2.43 -6.97
C ALA A 119 -1.68 -2.57 -7.91
N LEU A 120 -1.45 -3.23 -9.04
CA LEU A 120 -2.49 -3.63 -9.98
C LEU A 120 -2.51 -5.15 -10.07
N TRP A 121 -3.68 -5.74 -9.90
CA TRP A 121 -3.88 -7.18 -10.00
C TRP A 121 -4.45 -7.46 -11.40
N VAL A 122 -3.65 -8.10 -12.26
CA VAL A 122 -3.94 -8.24 -13.68
C VAL A 122 -4.29 -9.68 -14.01
N ARG A 123 -5.39 -9.85 -14.74
CA ARG A 123 -5.80 -11.14 -15.32
C ARG A 123 -5.77 -11.01 -16.83
N GLY A 124 -5.30 -12.08 -17.50
CA GLY A 124 -5.18 -12.09 -18.94
C GLY A 124 -3.85 -11.54 -19.41
N GLN A 125 -3.75 -11.19 -20.70
CA GLN A 125 -2.52 -10.74 -21.32
C GLN A 125 -2.58 -9.26 -21.63
N LEU A 126 -1.57 -8.50 -21.20
CA LEU A 126 -1.46 -7.08 -21.51
C LEU A 126 -1.29 -6.81 -23.01
N THR A 127 -0.79 -7.80 -23.75
CA THR A 127 -0.56 -7.67 -25.18
C THR A 127 -1.85 -7.60 -26.01
N ASP A 128 -2.98 -7.89 -25.42
CA ASP A 128 -4.27 -7.88 -26.10
C ASP A 128 -4.97 -6.52 -26.04
N VAL A 129 -4.27 -5.51 -25.61
CA VAL A 129 -4.80 -4.16 -25.48
C VAL A 129 -4.75 -3.44 -26.84
#